data_fcdfb9effe4299da7992b11399e3771e
#
_entry.id   fcdfb9effe4299da7992b11399e3771e
#
_cell.length_a   1.000
_cell.length_b   1.000
_cell.length_c   1.000
_cell.angle_alpha   90.00
_cell.angle_beta   90.00
_cell.angle_gamma   90.00
#
_symmetry.space_group_name_H-M   'P 1'
#
loop_
_entity.id
_entity.type
_entity.pdbx_description
1 polymer ?
#
loop_
_entity_poly.entity_id
_entity_poly.type
_entity_poly.pdbx_seq_one_letter_code
_entity_poly.pdbx_strand_id
1 'polypeptide(L)'
;MILPSKHLSERRALLTVGSIILRLLDRPRTVSSVWEELRGTEGKAHRRLSYDWFVLALDLLFLVNAVALRDGLLTRARAAV
;
A
#
# COMPACT_ATOMS: atom_id res chain seq x y z
N MET A 1 26.91 9.00 -3.39
CA MET A 1 26.23 8.50 -2.26
C MET A 1 24.86 9.11 -2.05
N ILE A 2 23.94 8.30 -1.71
CA ILE A 2 22.59 8.79 -1.56
C ILE A 2 22.37 9.40 -0.20
N LEU A 3 21.66 10.50 -0.19
CA LEU A 3 21.41 11.16 1.06
C LEU A 3 20.46 10.36 1.91
N PRO A 4 20.82 10.10 3.13
CA PRO A 4 19.99 9.33 4.03
C PRO A 4 18.58 9.89 4.19
N SER A 5 18.48 11.20 4.22
CA SER A 5 17.18 11.81 4.42
C SER A 5 16.24 11.52 3.27
N LYS A 6 16.76 11.48 2.07
CA LYS A 6 15.92 11.19 0.93
C LYS A 6 15.44 9.75 0.97
N HIS A 7 16.33 8.83 1.31
CA HIS A 7 15.97 7.44 1.42
C HIS A 7 14.93 7.24 2.50
N LEU A 8 15.10 7.92 3.61
CA LEU A 8 14.15 7.80 4.69
C LEU A 8 12.79 8.29 4.30
N SER A 9 12.75 9.37 3.54
CA SER A 9 11.49 9.91 3.08
C SER A 9 10.73 8.94 2.20
N GLU A 10 11.44 8.33 1.27
CA GLU A 10 10.82 7.39 0.37
C GLU A 10 10.34 6.16 1.10
N ARG A 11 11.17 5.67 1.99
CA ARG A 11 10.81 4.50 2.75
C ARG A 11 9.61 4.78 3.64
N ARG A 12 9.59 5.93 4.24
CA ARG A 12 8.48 6.32 5.08
C ARG A 12 7.20 6.42 4.26
N ALA A 13 7.30 6.95 3.06
CA ALA A 13 6.15 7.06 2.19
C ALA A 13 5.60 5.69 1.83
N LEU A 14 6.48 4.74 1.52
CA LEU A 14 6.06 3.40 1.20
C LEU A 14 5.37 2.73 2.38
N LEU A 15 5.93 2.90 3.55
CA LEU A 15 5.35 2.30 4.74
C LEU A 15 3.99 2.92 5.06
N THR A 16 3.88 4.21 4.85
CA THR A 16 2.63 4.90 5.10
C THR A 16 1.55 4.41 4.14
N VAL A 17 1.88 4.34 2.86
CA VAL A 17 0.93 3.86 1.88
C VAL A 17 0.56 2.41 2.16
N GLY A 18 1.55 1.60 2.51
CA GLY A 18 1.30 0.21 2.83
C GLY A 18 0.35 0.05 4.00
N SER A 19 0.52 0.86 5.03
CA SER A 19 -0.34 0.76 6.19
C SER A 19 -1.77 1.19 5.86
N ILE A 20 -1.92 2.17 4.99
CA ILE A 20 -3.26 2.57 4.58
C ILE A 20 -3.92 1.46 3.78
N ILE A 21 -3.16 0.83 2.89
CA ILE A 21 -3.69 -0.29 2.13
C ILE A 21 -4.20 -1.39 3.07
N LEU A 22 -3.41 -1.71 4.07
CA LEU A 22 -3.80 -2.74 5.00
C LEU A 22 -5.07 -2.38 5.76
N ARG A 23 -5.21 -1.11 6.06
CA ARG A 23 -6.42 -0.66 6.73
C ARG A 23 -7.65 -0.78 5.85
N LEU A 24 -7.47 -0.53 4.56
CA LEU A 24 -8.58 -0.63 3.64
C LEU A 24 -8.99 -2.07 3.38
N LEU A 25 -8.14 -3.01 3.75
CA LEU A 25 -8.43 -4.42 3.54
C LEU A 25 -9.06 -5.06 4.78
N ASP A 26 -10.03 -4.39 5.33
CA ASP A 26 -10.77 -4.99 6.43
C ASP A 26 -11.64 -6.12 5.89
N ARG A 27 -11.72 -6.21 4.57
CA ARG A 27 -12.40 -7.31 3.91
C ARG A 27 -11.79 -7.45 2.54
N PRO A 28 -11.99 -8.57 1.86
CA PRO A 28 -11.41 -8.75 0.52
C PRO A 28 -11.92 -7.69 -0.44
N ARG A 29 -11.02 -7.15 -1.22
CA ARG A 29 -11.35 -6.12 -2.19
C ARG A 29 -10.52 -6.26 -3.44
N THR A 30 -11.03 -5.74 -4.55
CA THR A 30 -10.23 -5.77 -5.77
C THR A 30 -9.14 -4.71 -5.67
N VAL A 31 -8.09 -4.90 -6.46
CA VAL A 31 -7.01 -3.94 -6.51
C VAL A 31 -7.55 -2.58 -6.92
N SER A 32 -8.45 -2.56 -7.89
CA SER A 32 -9.03 -1.31 -8.36
C SER A 32 -9.79 -0.59 -7.27
N SER A 33 -10.51 -1.33 -6.48
CA SER A 33 -11.28 -0.75 -5.41
C SER A 33 -10.37 -0.09 -4.37
N VAL A 34 -9.29 -0.77 -4.04
CA VAL A 34 -8.34 -0.24 -3.08
C VAL A 34 -7.69 1.03 -3.62
N TRP A 35 -7.32 1.00 -4.89
CA TRP A 35 -6.68 2.14 -5.52
C TRP A 35 -7.61 3.36 -5.54
N GLU A 36 -8.87 3.14 -5.87
CA GLU A 36 -9.83 4.23 -5.92
C GLU A 36 -10.03 4.85 -4.54
N GLU A 37 -10.14 4.02 -3.56
CA GLU A 37 -10.32 4.49 -2.21
C GLU A 37 -9.10 5.26 -1.72
N LEU A 38 -7.94 4.73 -2.02
CA LEU A 38 -6.68 5.34 -1.62
C LEU A 38 -6.53 6.71 -2.25
N ARG A 39 -6.84 6.81 -3.53
CA ARG A 39 -6.77 8.07 -4.22
C ARG A 39 -7.64 9.12 -3.57
N GLY A 40 -8.84 8.72 -3.23
CA GLY A 40 -9.77 9.64 -2.61
C GLY A 40 -9.29 10.12 -1.26
N THR A 41 -8.70 9.23 -0.52
CA THR A 41 -8.23 9.55 0.81
C THR A 41 -7.04 10.48 0.78
N GLU A 42 -6.10 10.18 -0.08
CA GLU A 42 -4.89 10.95 -0.14
C GLU A 42 -5.03 12.28 -0.83
N GLY A 43 -5.98 12.37 -1.69
CA GLY A 43 -6.10 13.50 -2.54
C GLY A 43 -6.16 14.84 -1.88
N LYS A 44 -6.61 14.87 -0.66
CA LYS A 44 -6.71 16.10 0.02
C LYS A 44 -5.51 16.50 0.78
N ALA A 45 -5.04 15.64 1.55
CA ALA A 45 -4.01 15.96 2.47
C ALA A 45 -2.61 15.90 1.94
N HIS A 46 -2.38 15.14 0.88
CA HIS A 46 -1.03 14.95 0.45
C HIS A 46 -0.90 15.19 -1.01
N ARG A 47 0.26 15.21 -1.51
CA ARG A 47 0.49 15.33 -2.86
C ARG A 47 -0.08 14.17 -3.49
N ARG A 48 -0.38 14.20 -4.71
CA ARG A 48 -0.93 13.13 -5.41
C ARG A 48 -0.12 11.92 -5.28
N LEU A 49 -0.71 10.82 -4.97
CA LEU A 49 -0.07 9.55 -4.90
C LEU A 49 -0.07 8.96 -6.28
N SER A 50 1.06 8.65 -6.82
CA SER A 50 1.12 8.07 -8.14
C SER A 50 0.81 6.60 -8.08
N TYR A 51 0.33 6.08 -9.19
CA TYR A 51 0.01 4.68 -9.28
C TYR A 51 1.27 3.84 -9.06
N ASP A 52 2.42 4.33 -9.49
CA ASP A 52 3.67 3.63 -9.31
C ASP A 52 3.98 3.40 -7.84
N TRP A 53 3.73 4.39 -7.01
CA TRP A 53 3.96 4.25 -5.58
C TRP A 53 3.00 3.25 -4.97
N PHE A 54 1.77 3.24 -5.46
CA PHE A 54 0.78 2.30 -5.00
C PHE A 54 1.24 0.88 -5.32
N VAL A 55 1.70 0.65 -6.55
CA VAL A 55 2.17 -0.66 -6.97
C VAL A 55 3.38 -1.09 -6.16
N LEU A 56 4.30 -0.17 -5.92
CA LEU A 56 5.47 -0.48 -5.13
C LEU A 56 5.10 -0.89 -3.70
N ALA A 57 4.19 -0.14 -3.11
CA ALA A 57 3.75 -0.45 -1.76
C ALA A 57 3.06 -1.80 -1.71
N LEU A 58 2.25 -2.09 -2.72
CA LEU A 58 1.55 -3.34 -2.79
C LEU A 58 2.53 -4.50 -2.94
N ASP A 59 3.53 -4.33 -3.80
CA ASP A 59 4.56 -5.35 -3.97
C ASP A 59 5.28 -5.63 -2.67
N LEU A 60 5.57 -4.58 -1.94
CA LEU A 60 6.23 -4.73 -0.66
C LEU A 60 5.37 -5.56 0.29
N LEU A 61 4.08 -5.29 0.31
CA LEU A 61 3.18 -6.03 1.17
C LEU A 61 3.12 -7.51 0.79
N PHE A 62 3.20 -7.79 -0.50
CA PHE A 62 3.24 -9.17 -0.95
C PHE A 62 4.55 -9.84 -0.51
N LEU A 63 5.64 -9.12 -0.65
CA LEU A 63 6.94 -9.67 -0.29
C LEU A 63 7.04 -10.04 1.18
N VAL A 64 6.42 -9.25 2.01
CA VAL A 64 6.47 -9.55 3.45
C VAL A 64 5.27 -10.38 3.90
N ASN A 65 4.51 -10.88 2.94
CA ASN A 65 3.36 -11.71 3.25
C ASN A 65 2.28 -11.03 4.07
N ALA A 66 2.13 -9.76 3.88
CA ALA A 66 1.08 -9.02 4.58
C ALA A 66 -0.25 -9.08 3.84
N VAL A 67 -0.20 -9.29 2.53
CA VAL A 67 -1.41 -9.42 1.73
C VAL A 67 -1.30 -10.62 0.80
N ALA A 68 -2.42 -11.09 0.35
CA ALA A 68 -2.46 -12.18 -0.60
C ALA A 68 -3.54 -11.88 -1.62
N LEU A 69 -3.48 -12.53 -2.76
CA LEU A 69 -4.49 -12.36 -3.78
C LEU A 69 -5.21 -13.68 -3.92
N ARG A 70 -6.52 -13.66 -3.71
CA ARG A 70 -7.33 -14.84 -3.84
C ARG A 70 -8.53 -14.58 -4.66
N ASP A 71 -8.71 -15.32 -5.70
CA ASP A 71 -9.87 -15.18 -6.58
C ASP A 71 -10.02 -13.75 -7.07
N GLY A 72 -8.91 -13.11 -7.37
CA GLY A 72 -8.94 -11.75 -7.87
C GLY A 72 -9.12 -10.68 -6.81
N LEU A 73 -9.16 -11.08 -5.55
CA LEU A 73 -9.35 -10.12 -4.48
C LEU A 73 -8.14 -10.07 -3.57
N LEU A 74 -7.79 -8.87 -3.17
CA LEU A 74 -6.73 -8.68 -2.22
C LEU A 74 -7.29 -8.94 -0.83
N THR A 75 -6.53 -9.65 -0.03
CA THR A 75 -6.92 -9.92 1.35
C THR A 75 -5.72 -9.72 2.24
N ARG A 76 -5.95 -9.43 3.49
CA ARG A 76 -4.87 -9.36 4.44
C ARG A 76 -4.45 -10.76 4.76
N ALA A 77 -3.17 -11.01 4.73
CA ALA A 77 -2.69 -12.32 5.08
C ALA A 77 -2.81 -12.45 6.58
N ARG A 78 -3.26 -13.61 7.02
CA ARG A 78 -3.38 -13.81 8.40
C ARG A 78 -2.03 -13.95 9.00
N ALA A 79 -1.79 -13.28 10.06
CA ALA A 79 -0.52 -13.38 10.69
C ALA A 79 -0.33 -14.81 11.09
N ALA A 80 0.83 -15.28 10.85
CA ALA A 80 1.10 -16.65 11.18
C ALA A 80 1.36 -16.69 12.65
N VAL A 81 0.52 -17.06 13.36
CA VAL A 81 0.77 -17.02 14.76
C VAL A 81 0.95 -18.31 15.38
#